data_f7f9283454701501fbdb83463e093078
#
_entry.id   f7f9283454701501fbdb83463e093078
#
_cell.length_a   1.000
_cell.length_b   1.000
_cell.length_c   1.000
_cell.angle_alpha   90.00
_cell.angle_beta   90.00
_cell.angle_gamma   90.00
#
_symmetry.space_group_name_H-M   'P 1'
#
loop_
_entity.id
_entity.type
_entity.pdbx_description
1 polymer ?
#
loop_
_entity_poly.entity_id
_entity_poly.type
_entity_poly.pdbx_seq_one_letter_code
_entity_poly.pdbx_strand_id
1 'polypeptide(L)'
;MNKKVFLTGCTGEIGFRLTLLLLDLGYEVYGVSGRKKCLIVDQKHRCAQINLLDPSLDLELQGIKPDILVHTSWLTSPKEFWNSGQNSDWVTASKRIINQFLCSGGKYLVVTGSCAEYSWGAGLPLTENSLEVPATTYGKAKLELLDWIRSQEIPYLWTRTFFQFGMKESPGRLIPDVIDLLGRSQEFVVRSSLDVRDFVFVEDVSKILSLLISQNQLGVVNIGRGVGINVGELALSVAELVGRKDLIKFDGVDIQKSSVISNPEKLLTMLENFKWTPLESALIETIKARSI
;
A
#
# COMPACT_ATOMS: atom_id res chain seq x y z
N MET A 1 -0.97 -23.70 18.61
CA MET A 1 -2.16 -22.84 18.32
C MET A 1 -1.78 -21.93 17.17
N ASN A 2 -2.68 -21.76 16.20
CA ASN A 2 -2.44 -20.82 15.09
C ASN A 2 -2.44 -19.40 15.65
N LYS A 3 -1.48 -18.57 15.20
CA LYS A 3 -1.46 -17.14 15.57
C LYS A 3 -2.68 -16.45 14.97
N LYS A 4 -3.33 -15.59 15.75
CA LYS A 4 -4.47 -14.78 15.33
C LYS A 4 -4.00 -13.44 14.79
N VAL A 5 -4.44 -13.10 13.59
CA VAL A 5 -4.17 -11.83 12.93
C VAL A 5 -5.46 -11.01 12.86
N PHE A 6 -5.42 -9.78 13.35
CA PHE A 6 -6.45 -8.78 13.08
C PHE A 6 -5.98 -7.87 11.95
N LEU A 7 -6.70 -7.87 10.81
CA LEU A 7 -6.31 -7.17 9.61
C LEU A 7 -7.32 -6.09 9.24
N THR A 8 -6.94 -4.82 9.36
CA THR A 8 -7.78 -3.70 8.90
C THR A 8 -7.56 -3.47 7.41
N GLY A 9 -8.65 -3.18 6.68
CA GLY A 9 -8.58 -2.95 5.23
C GLY A 9 -8.52 -4.24 4.40
N CYS A 10 -9.06 -5.34 4.90
CA CYS A 10 -9.04 -6.66 4.26
C CYS A 10 -9.70 -6.73 2.87
N THR A 11 -10.42 -5.71 2.43
CA THR A 11 -11.00 -5.61 1.08
C THR A 11 -10.29 -4.62 0.17
N GLY A 12 -9.24 -3.95 0.67
CA GLY A 12 -8.36 -3.07 -0.09
C GLY A 12 -7.41 -3.86 -1.00
N GLU A 13 -6.64 -3.16 -1.82
CA GLU A 13 -5.67 -3.75 -2.75
C GLU A 13 -4.69 -4.69 -2.03
N ILE A 14 -3.95 -4.18 -1.05
CA ILE A 14 -2.98 -4.97 -0.28
C ILE A 14 -3.71 -5.97 0.62
N GLY A 15 -4.69 -5.48 1.40
CA GLY A 15 -5.31 -6.28 2.46
C GLY A 15 -6.02 -7.53 1.96
N PHE A 16 -6.64 -7.48 0.78
CA PHE A 16 -7.32 -8.63 0.21
C PHE A 16 -6.33 -9.77 -0.11
N ARG A 17 -5.25 -9.45 -0.81
CA ARG A 17 -4.21 -10.43 -1.17
C ARG A 17 -3.46 -10.93 0.05
N LEU A 18 -3.11 -10.01 0.95
CA LEU A 18 -2.43 -10.36 2.19
C LEU A 18 -3.28 -11.30 3.05
N THR A 19 -4.60 -11.11 3.10
CA THR A 19 -5.50 -12.04 3.81
C THR A 19 -5.36 -13.47 3.27
N LEU A 20 -5.42 -13.66 1.96
CA LEU A 20 -5.28 -14.99 1.35
C LEU A 20 -3.92 -15.61 1.66
N LEU A 21 -2.84 -14.85 1.51
CA LEU A 21 -1.47 -15.33 1.79
C LEU A 21 -1.27 -15.70 3.27
N LEU A 22 -1.86 -14.96 4.21
CA LEU A 22 -1.79 -15.28 5.64
C LEU A 22 -2.60 -16.54 5.97
N LEU A 23 -3.75 -16.76 5.34
CA LEU A 23 -4.54 -17.98 5.47
C LEU A 23 -3.75 -19.20 4.95
N ASP A 24 -3.10 -19.09 3.79
CA ASP A 24 -2.24 -20.13 3.22
C ASP A 24 -1.05 -20.46 4.14
N LEU A 25 -0.51 -19.46 4.84
CA LEU A 25 0.52 -19.66 5.86
C LEU A 25 -0.02 -20.22 7.20
N GLY A 26 -1.32 -20.47 7.29
CA GLY A 26 -1.96 -21.12 8.42
C GLY A 26 -2.40 -20.18 9.54
N TYR A 27 -2.34 -18.86 9.36
CA TYR A 27 -2.88 -17.91 10.33
C TYR A 27 -4.41 -17.98 10.41
N GLU A 28 -4.96 -17.60 11.55
CA GLU A 28 -6.38 -17.30 11.72
C GLU A 28 -6.58 -15.81 11.50
N VAL A 29 -7.34 -15.40 10.46
CA VAL A 29 -7.41 -13.99 10.05
C VAL A 29 -8.79 -13.40 10.34
N TYR A 30 -8.83 -12.36 11.14
CA TYR A 30 -9.96 -11.47 11.37
C TYR A 30 -9.84 -10.21 10.53
N GLY A 31 -10.56 -10.16 9.43
CA GLY A 31 -10.57 -9.02 8.53
C GLY A 31 -11.58 -7.95 8.96
N VAL A 32 -11.23 -6.68 8.79
CA VAL A 32 -12.15 -5.55 8.95
C VAL A 32 -12.17 -4.71 7.70
N SER A 33 -13.36 -4.36 7.25
CA SER A 33 -13.63 -3.56 6.04
C SER A 33 -14.63 -2.45 6.33
N GLY A 34 -14.31 -1.21 5.95
CA GLY A 34 -15.20 -0.08 6.19
C GLY A 34 -16.36 0.04 5.19
N ARG A 35 -16.17 -0.33 3.93
CA ARG A 35 -17.12 -0.03 2.84
C ARG A 35 -17.58 -1.24 2.04
N LYS A 36 -16.73 -2.22 1.86
CA LYS A 36 -16.99 -3.36 0.98
C LYS A 36 -17.20 -4.63 1.80
N LYS A 37 -18.18 -5.45 1.43
CA LYS A 37 -18.33 -6.78 1.98
C LYS A 37 -17.12 -7.64 1.58
N CYS A 38 -16.52 -8.32 2.53
CA CYS A 38 -15.48 -9.30 2.25
C CYS A 38 -16.10 -10.57 1.66
N LEU A 39 -15.51 -11.06 0.57
CA LEU A 39 -16.00 -12.24 -0.14
C LEU A 39 -15.10 -13.47 0.04
N ILE A 40 -14.08 -13.37 0.91
CA ILE A 40 -13.20 -14.50 1.20
C ILE A 40 -13.98 -15.51 2.07
N VAL A 41 -14.10 -16.74 1.58
CA VAL A 41 -14.74 -17.87 2.29
C VAL A 41 -13.65 -18.86 2.68
N ASP A 42 -13.32 -18.89 3.96
CA ASP A 42 -12.36 -19.80 4.56
C ASP A 42 -12.75 -20.08 6.01
N GLN A 43 -12.48 -21.29 6.52
CA GLN A 43 -12.84 -21.67 7.92
C GLN A 43 -12.04 -20.90 8.96
N LYS A 44 -10.83 -20.43 8.62
CA LYS A 44 -9.95 -19.62 9.48
C LYS A 44 -10.11 -18.13 9.27
N HIS A 45 -11.07 -17.72 8.43
CA HIS A 45 -11.33 -16.32 8.11
C HIS A 45 -12.69 -15.87 8.64
N ARG A 46 -12.70 -14.74 9.32
CA ARG A 46 -13.91 -13.99 9.66
C ARG A 46 -13.74 -12.54 9.26
N CYS A 47 -14.81 -11.89 8.86
CA CYS A 47 -14.75 -10.49 8.46
C CYS A 47 -15.93 -9.70 9.02
N ALA A 48 -15.63 -8.58 9.66
CA ALA A 48 -16.61 -7.59 10.08
C ALA A 48 -16.61 -6.39 9.12
N GLN A 49 -17.81 -5.88 8.83
CA GLN A 49 -17.95 -4.65 8.05
C GLN A 49 -18.14 -3.47 9.02
N ILE A 50 -17.02 -2.89 9.44
CA ILE A 50 -16.97 -1.79 10.42
C ILE A 50 -16.00 -0.73 9.88
N ASN A 51 -16.43 0.55 9.93
CA ASN A 51 -15.54 1.65 9.59
C ASN A 51 -14.47 1.80 10.67
N LEU A 52 -13.21 2.01 10.25
CA LEU A 52 -12.10 2.22 11.17
C LEU A 52 -12.34 3.40 12.15
N LEU A 53 -13.05 4.43 11.69
CA LEU A 53 -13.39 5.60 12.50
C LEU A 53 -14.47 5.30 13.55
N ASP A 54 -15.18 4.15 13.46
CA ASP A 54 -16.22 3.76 14.39
C ASP A 54 -15.60 3.13 15.65
N PRO A 55 -15.94 3.65 16.86
CA PRO A 55 -15.46 3.09 18.12
C PRO A 55 -15.89 1.65 18.40
N SER A 56 -16.96 1.15 17.77
CA SER A 56 -17.43 -0.23 17.95
C SER A 56 -16.37 -1.28 17.55
N LEU A 57 -15.40 -0.90 16.74
CA LEU A 57 -14.27 -1.74 16.37
C LEU A 57 -13.42 -2.20 17.56
N ASP A 58 -13.40 -1.40 18.62
CA ASP A 58 -12.63 -1.69 19.84
C ASP A 58 -13.18 -2.93 20.55
N LEU A 59 -14.51 -3.15 20.51
CA LEU A 59 -15.17 -4.32 21.08
C LEU A 59 -14.80 -5.61 20.31
N GLU A 60 -14.69 -5.53 19.00
CA GLU A 60 -14.26 -6.66 18.17
C GLU A 60 -12.83 -7.10 18.56
N LEU A 61 -11.90 -6.15 18.68
CA LEU A 61 -10.53 -6.44 19.12
C LEU A 61 -10.46 -7.11 20.48
N GLN A 62 -11.25 -6.62 21.47
CA GLN A 62 -11.32 -7.20 22.79
C GLN A 62 -11.82 -8.65 22.78
N GLY A 63 -12.83 -8.94 21.95
CA GLY A 63 -13.41 -10.29 21.82
C GLY A 63 -12.43 -11.27 21.17
N ILE A 64 -11.66 -10.83 20.18
CA ILE A 64 -10.77 -11.68 19.38
C ILE A 64 -9.43 -11.96 20.07
N LYS A 65 -8.87 -10.96 20.76
CA LYS A 65 -7.52 -10.99 21.39
C LYS A 65 -6.44 -11.47 20.41
N PRO A 66 -6.17 -10.72 19.33
CA PRO A 66 -5.22 -11.14 18.30
C PRO A 66 -3.77 -11.05 18.79
N ASP A 67 -2.93 -11.93 18.28
CA ASP A 67 -1.47 -11.88 18.51
C ASP A 67 -0.79 -10.80 17.67
N ILE A 68 -1.34 -10.55 16.46
CA ILE A 68 -0.77 -9.65 15.45
C ILE A 68 -1.87 -8.69 14.98
N LEU A 69 -1.55 -7.38 14.96
CA LEU A 69 -2.36 -6.38 14.26
C LEU A 69 -1.66 -6.01 12.94
N VAL A 70 -2.35 -6.22 11.82
CA VAL A 70 -1.92 -5.75 10.50
C VAL A 70 -2.81 -4.60 10.08
N HIS A 71 -2.25 -3.39 10.06
CA HIS A 71 -2.98 -2.15 9.80
C HIS A 71 -2.70 -1.63 8.40
N THR A 72 -3.58 -1.97 7.43
CA THR A 72 -3.48 -1.50 6.04
C THR A 72 -4.55 -0.47 5.66
N SER A 73 -5.50 -0.21 6.54
CA SER A 73 -6.55 0.78 6.28
C SER A 73 -6.02 2.21 6.30
N TRP A 74 -6.41 2.99 5.31
CA TRP A 74 -6.22 4.44 5.27
C TRP A 74 -7.18 5.10 4.29
N LEU A 75 -7.28 6.44 4.31
CA LEU A 75 -7.94 7.21 3.28
C LEU A 75 -7.16 7.09 1.96
N THR A 76 -7.80 6.57 0.91
CA THR A 76 -7.14 6.30 -0.38
C THR A 76 -7.88 6.90 -1.58
N SER A 77 -8.85 7.83 -1.36
CA SER A 77 -9.54 8.53 -2.46
C SER A 77 -8.53 9.33 -3.30
N PRO A 78 -8.28 8.99 -4.57
CA PRO A 78 -7.12 9.48 -5.32
C PRO A 78 -7.05 11.01 -5.46
N LYS A 79 -8.18 11.69 -5.51
CA LYS A 79 -8.25 13.15 -5.70
C LYS A 79 -8.03 13.95 -4.42
N GLU A 80 -8.23 13.33 -3.27
CA GLU A 80 -8.37 14.06 -2.01
C GLU A 80 -7.32 13.69 -0.96
N PHE A 81 -6.87 12.42 -0.93
CA PHE A 81 -6.11 11.90 0.20
C PHE A 81 -4.79 12.65 0.48
N TRP A 82 -4.12 13.15 -0.56
CA TRP A 82 -2.81 13.80 -0.40
C TRP A 82 -2.82 14.97 0.58
N ASN A 83 -3.88 15.80 0.51
CA ASN A 83 -3.98 17.02 1.32
C ASN A 83 -5.30 17.13 2.09
N SER A 84 -6.03 16.03 2.27
CA SER A 84 -7.25 16.00 3.05
C SER A 84 -7.01 16.23 4.53
N GLY A 85 -7.80 17.08 5.16
CA GLY A 85 -7.85 17.25 6.61
C GLY A 85 -8.26 15.99 7.36
N GLN A 86 -8.98 15.06 6.69
CA GLN A 86 -9.39 13.78 7.29
C GLN A 86 -8.20 12.88 7.67
N ASN A 87 -6.99 13.16 7.17
CA ASN A 87 -5.82 12.37 7.56
C ASN A 87 -5.57 12.39 9.09
N SER A 88 -5.92 13.48 9.78
CA SER A 88 -5.84 13.57 11.25
C SER A 88 -6.81 12.63 11.97
N ASP A 89 -8.02 12.44 11.42
CA ASP A 89 -9.00 11.52 11.99
C ASP A 89 -8.51 10.07 11.88
N TRP A 90 -7.84 9.76 10.75
CA TRP A 90 -7.23 8.45 10.54
C TRP A 90 -6.06 8.20 11.49
N VAL A 91 -5.23 9.20 11.79
CA VAL A 91 -4.20 9.08 12.83
C VAL A 91 -4.82 8.77 14.19
N THR A 92 -5.83 9.53 14.57
CA THR A 92 -6.55 9.34 15.86
C THR A 92 -7.16 7.96 15.97
N ALA A 93 -7.86 7.50 14.93
CA ALA A 93 -8.46 6.17 14.90
C ALA A 93 -7.39 5.05 14.91
N SER A 94 -6.27 5.25 14.19
CA SER A 94 -5.16 4.28 14.19
C SER A 94 -4.52 4.15 15.57
N LYS A 95 -4.23 5.28 16.23
CA LYS A 95 -3.71 5.28 17.61
C LYS A 95 -4.67 4.57 18.57
N ARG A 96 -5.99 4.82 18.45
CA ARG A 96 -7.01 4.15 19.27
C ARG A 96 -6.98 2.63 19.09
N ILE A 97 -7.00 2.15 17.84
CA ILE A 97 -7.01 0.72 17.52
C ILE A 97 -5.73 0.04 18.00
N ILE A 98 -4.58 0.67 17.83
CA ILE A 98 -3.30 0.13 18.31
C ILE A 98 -3.29 0.07 19.84
N ASN A 99 -3.76 1.10 20.54
CA ASN A 99 -3.89 1.06 21.99
C ASN A 99 -4.81 -0.08 22.44
N GLN A 100 -5.96 -0.25 21.77
CA GLN A 100 -6.89 -1.34 22.09
C GLN A 100 -6.27 -2.71 21.83
N PHE A 101 -5.47 -2.86 20.75
CA PHE A 101 -4.72 -4.06 20.49
C PHE A 101 -3.70 -4.37 21.59
N LEU A 102 -2.97 -3.37 22.06
CA LEU A 102 -2.03 -3.51 23.18
C LEU A 102 -2.74 -3.93 24.48
N CYS A 103 -3.84 -3.27 24.82
CA CYS A 103 -4.66 -3.60 25.99
C CYS A 103 -5.24 -5.04 25.93
N SER A 104 -5.42 -5.57 24.72
CA SER A 104 -5.92 -6.93 24.49
C SER A 104 -4.82 -8.00 24.55
N GLY A 105 -3.56 -7.61 24.83
CA GLY A 105 -2.42 -8.52 24.92
C GLY A 105 -1.72 -8.77 23.56
N GLY A 106 -1.92 -7.88 22.60
CA GLY A 106 -1.27 -7.93 21.29
C GLY A 106 0.26 -7.87 21.39
N LYS A 107 0.96 -8.58 20.49
CA LYS A 107 2.40 -8.82 20.60
C LYS A 107 3.23 -8.25 19.45
N TYR A 108 2.62 -8.08 18.28
CA TYR A 108 3.33 -7.66 17.07
C TYR A 108 2.45 -6.78 16.20
N LEU A 109 2.94 -5.59 15.90
CA LEU A 109 2.25 -4.59 15.09
C LEU A 109 2.87 -4.50 13.69
N VAL A 110 2.04 -4.55 12.65
CA VAL A 110 2.45 -4.34 11.26
C VAL A 110 1.61 -3.22 10.67
N VAL A 111 2.27 -2.20 10.14
CA VAL A 111 1.59 -1.02 9.56
C VAL A 111 2.13 -0.71 8.18
N THR A 112 1.24 -0.46 7.24
CA THR A 112 1.64 0.06 5.92
C THR A 112 1.79 1.57 5.95
N GLY A 113 3.04 2.03 5.83
CA GLY A 113 3.43 3.41 5.62
C GLY A 113 3.53 3.76 4.13
N SER A 114 4.29 4.80 3.80
CA SER A 114 4.41 5.31 2.44
C SER A 114 5.75 6.01 2.19
N CYS A 115 6.25 5.96 0.96
CA CYS A 115 7.36 6.81 0.53
C CYS A 115 7.05 8.32 0.63
N ALA A 116 5.78 8.69 0.81
CA ALA A 116 5.36 10.08 1.04
C ALA A 116 5.82 10.65 2.40
N GLU A 117 6.36 9.82 3.29
CA GLU A 117 6.97 10.22 4.56
C GLU A 117 8.35 10.86 4.37
N TYR A 118 9.00 10.59 3.24
CA TYR A 118 10.29 11.16 2.90
C TYR A 118 10.21 12.56 2.27
N SER A 119 11.32 13.29 2.35
CA SER A 119 11.57 14.44 1.46
C SER A 119 11.85 13.94 0.05
N TRP A 120 11.08 14.42 -0.93
CA TRP A 120 11.26 14.09 -2.35
C TRP A 120 12.18 15.10 -3.03
N GLY A 121 13.00 14.66 -3.95
CA GLY A 121 13.82 15.55 -4.79
C GLY A 121 15.33 15.52 -4.57
N ALA A 122 15.83 14.68 -3.67
CA ALA A 122 17.28 14.55 -3.44
C ALA A 122 18.05 13.85 -4.59
N GLY A 123 17.36 13.32 -5.61
CA GLY A 123 17.95 12.65 -6.76
C GLY A 123 18.64 11.31 -6.49
N LEU A 124 18.75 10.91 -5.22
CA LEU A 124 19.33 9.64 -4.77
C LEU A 124 18.23 8.65 -4.39
N PRO A 125 18.47 7.33 -4.53
CA PRO A 125 17.56 6.34 -4.01
C PRO A 125 17.33 6.50 -2.50
N LEU A 126 16.06 6.45 -2.08
CA LEU A 126 15.64 6.64 -0.70
C LEU A 126 15.86 5.37 0.12
N THR A 127 16.72 5.47 1.13
CA THR A 127 16.90 4.45 2.17
C THR A 127 15.97 4.71 3.35
N GLU A 128 15.87 3.76 4.27
CA GLU A 128 15.08 3.92 5.50
C GLU A 128 15.62 5.03 6.44
N ASN A 129 16.88 5.46 6.22
CA ASN A 129 17.55 6.53 6.94
C ASN A 129 17.46 7.89 6.19
N SER A 130 16.79 7.93 5.04
CA SER A 130 16.59 9.18 4.30
C SER A 130 15.73 10.17 5.08
N LEU A 131 15.88 11.46 4.77
CA LEU A 131 15.26 12.56 5.49
C LEU A 131 13.72 12.46 5.48
N GLU A 132 13.13 12.38 6.66
CA GLU A 132 11.69 12.30 6.92
C GLU A 132 11.08 13.71 6.99
N VAL A 133 10.88 14.37 5.83
CA VAL A 133 10.27 15.71 5.71
C VAL A 133 9.15 15.66 4.66
N PRO A 134 7.97 15.15 5.05
CA PRO A 134 6.83 15.00 4.16
C PRO A 134 6.26 16.34 3.67
N ALA A 135 6.01 16.46 2.36
CA ALA A 135 5.44 17.66 1.76
C ALA A 135 3.90 17.71 1.85
N THR A 136 3.24 16.56 2.02
CA THR A 136 1.77 16.44 2.00
C THR A 136 1.19 16.17 3.38
N THR A 137 -0.10 16.52 3.60
CA THR A 137 -0.82 16.18 4.85
C THR A 137 -0.87 14.67 5.06
N TYR A 138 -1.00 13.87 4.01
CA TYR A 138 -0.95 12.42 4.07
C TYR A 138 0.40 11.91 4.61
N GLY A 139 1.50 12.37 4.02
CA GLY A 139 2.84 11.98 4.46
C GLY A 139 3.11 12.39 5.91
N LYS A 140 2.70 13.62 6.30
CA LYS A 140 2.79 14.12 7.68
C LYS A 140 2.01 13.24 8.66
N ALA A 141 0.77 12.85 8.30
CA ALA A 141 -0.07 11.99 9.12
C ALA A 141 0.52 10.57 9.29
N LYS A 142 1.09 10.01 8.22
CA LYS A 142 1.79 8.72 8.29
C LYS A 142 3.01 8.80 9.21
N LEU A 143 3.82 9.84 9.05
CA LEU A 143 5.00 10.04 9.91
C LEU A 143 4.62 10.28 11.37
N GLU A 144 3.57 11.09 11.64
CA GLU A 144 3.04 11.30 13.00
C GLU A 144 2.64 9.97 13.67
N LEU A 145 1.98 9.07 12.92
CA LEU A 145 1.62 7.77 13.45
C LEU A 145 2.86 6.90 13.71
N LEU A 146 3.85 6.92 12.82
CA LEU A 146 5.11 6.19 13.01
C LEU A 146 5.86 6.69 14.24
N ASP A 147 5.99 8.01 14.41
CA ASP A 147 6.69 8.61 15.55
C ASP A 147 6.01 8.27 16.88
N TRP A 148 4.67 8.25 16.87
CA TRP A 148 3.91 7.80 18.03
C TRP A 148 4.15 6.29 18.29
N ILE A 149 4.19 5.42 17.27
CA ILE A 149 4.49 4.00 17.43
C ILE A 149 5.91 3.80 17.96
N ARG A 150 6.89 4.57 17.50
CA ARG A 150 8.27 4.55 18.00
C ARG A 150 8.36 4.84 19.52
N SER A 151 7.41 5.61 20.06
CA SER A 151 7.32 5.88 21.51
C SER A 151 6.62 4.77 22.30
N GLN A 152 6.04 3.78 21.63
CA GLN A 152 5.40 2.62 22.28
C GLN A 152 6.41 1.47 22.40
N GLU A 153 6.41 0.77 23.52
CA GLU A 153 7.25 -0.40 23.75
C GLU A 153 6.66 -1.68 23.11
N ILE A 154 6.38 -1.63 21.80
CA ILE A 154 5.87 -2.78 21.05
C ILE A 154 6.78 -3.16 19.88
N PRO A 155 7.04 -4.46 19.66
CA PRO A 155 7.65 -4.91 18.41
C PRO A 155 6.79 -4.52 17.21
N TYR A 156 7.34 -3.76 16.26
CA TYR A 156 6.60 -3.32 15.09
C TYR A 156 7.39 -3.51 13.79
N LEU A 157 6.64 -3.68 12.71
CA LEU A 157 7.08 -3.56 11.33
C LEU A 157 6.31 -2.40 10.69
N TRP A 158 7.04 -1.43 10.16
CA TRP A 158 6.50 -0.33 9.37
C TRP A 158 7.04 -0.42 7.96
N THR A 159 6.16 -0.53 6.95
CA THR A 159 6.62 -0.63 5.57
C THR A 159 6.32 0.65 4.80
N ARG A 160 7.33 1.27 4.20
CA ARG A 160 7.16 2.41 3.29
C ARG A 160 7.00 1.90 1.87
N THR A 161 5.75 1.73 1.46
CA THR A 161 5.44 1.28 0.10
C THR A 161 5.60 2.43 -0.89
N PHE A 162 6.30 2.16 -2.00
CA PHE A 162 6.45 3.10 -3.09
C PHE A 162 5.19 3.09 -3.98
N PHE A 163 5.27 3.51 -5.25
CA PHE A 163 4.08 3.72 -6.07
C PHE A 163 3.46 2.39 -6.51
N GLN A 164 2.58 1.87 -5.67
CA GLN A 164 1.92 0.60 -5.99
C GLN A 164 0.85 0.75 -7.07
N PHE A 165 0.71 -0.30 -7.87
CA PHE A 165 -0.36 -0.45 -8.85
C PHE A 165 -0.89 -1.88 -8.84
N GLY A 166 -2.11 -2.08 -9.36
CA GLY A 166 -2.69 -3.42 -9.44
C GLY A 166 -4.13 -3.46 -9.95
N MET A 167 -4.69 -4.66 -9.89
CA MET A 167 -5.95 -5.03 -10.54
C MET A 167 -7.18 -4.25 -10.04
N LYS A 168 -7.24 -3.95 -8.75
CA LYS A 168 -8.40 -3.28 -8.11
C LYS A 168 -8.16 -1.81 -7.83
N GLU A 169 -7.10 -1.23 -8.38
CA GLU A 169 -6.76 0.16 -8.17
C GLU A 169 -7.90 1.08 -8.62
N SER A 170 -8.19 2.10 -7.79
CA SER A 170 -9.31 3.01 -8.04
C SER A 170 -9.05 3.93 -9.23
N PRO A 171 -10.09 4.33 -9.99
CA PRO A 171 -10.00 5.42 -10.97
C PRO A 171 -9.41 6.69 -10.35
N GLY A 172 -8.75 7.51 -11.16
CA GLY A 172 -8.03 8.71 -10.72
C GLY A 172 -6.54 8.46 -10.45
N ARG A 173 -6.05 7.27 -10.79
CA ARG A 173 -4.63 6.91 -10.80
C ARG A 173 -4.17 6.62 -12.22
N LEU A 174 -2.86 6.74 -12.48
CA LEU A 174 -2.29 6.66 -13.82
C LEU A 174 -2.72 5.42 -14.61
N ILE A 175 -2.38 4.24 -14.11
CA ILE A 175 -2.58 2.98 -14.85
C ILE A 175 -4.07 2.68 -15.07
N PRO A 176 -4.95 2.74 -14.04
CA PRO A 176 -6.39 2.62 -14.25
C PRO A 176 -6.97 3.58 -15.26
N ASP A 177 -6.61 4.86 -15.16
CA ASP A 177 -7.18 5.89 -16.03
C ASP A 177 -6.71 5.70 -17.48
N VAL A 178 -5.46 5.33 -17.72
CA VAL A 178 -4.98 4.98 -19.06
C VAL A 178 -5.78 3.80 -19.62
N ILE A 179 -5.92 2.70 -18.88
CA ILE A 179 -6.67 1.51 -19.34
C ILE A 179 -8.13 1.87 -19.66
N ASP A 180 -8.78 2.55 -18.71
CA ASP A 180 -10.23 2.81 -18.78
C ASP A 180 -10.57 3.80 -19.92
N LEU A 181 -9.77 4.87 -20.13
CA LEU A 181 -9.99 5.85 -21.18
C LEU A 181 -9.67 5.29 -22.58
N LEU A 182 -8.52 4.62 -22.71
CA LEU A 182 -8.13 4.03 -23.99
C LEU A 182 -9.07 2.90 -24.39
N GLY A 183 -9.56 2.10 -23.44
CA GLY A 183 -10.59 1.08 -23.68
C GLY A 183 -11.91 1.66 -24.23
N ARG A 184 -12.22 2.92 -23.90
CA ARG A 184 -13.38 3.68 -24.44
C ARG A 184 -13.06 4.50 -25.68
N SER A 185 -11.88 4.31 -26.29
CA SER A 185 -11.40 5.09 -27.42
C SER A 185 -11.29 6.61 -27.13
N GLN A 186 -10.95 6.97 -25.91
CA GLN A 186 -10.77 8.35 -25.47
C GLN A 186 -9.29 8.66 -25.28
N GLU A 187 -8.90 9.90 -25.56
CA GLU A 187 -7.52 10.36 -25.35
C GLU A 187 -7.19 10.45 -23.84
N PHE A 188 -5.96 10.08 -23.50
CA PHE A 188 -5.39 10.28 -22.16
C PHE A 188 -4.23 11.28 -22.23
N VAL A 189 -4.32 12.36 -21.46
CA VAL A 189 -3.27 13.37 -21.38
C VAL A 189 -2.36 13.07 -20.18
N VAL A 190 -1.12 12.68 -20.49
CA VAL A 190 -0.10 12.45 -19.47
C VAL A 190 0.42 13.78 -18.95
N ARG A 191 0.29 14.00 -17.67
CA ARG A 191 0.85 15.14 -16.94
C ARG A 191 2.11 14.72 -16.18
N SER A 192 3.07 15.66 -16.04
CA SER A 192 4.33 15.37 -15.34
C SER A 192 5.06 14.14 -15.91
N SER A 193 5.10 14.02 -17.23
CA SER A 193 5.59 12.85 -17.96
C SER A 193 7.05 12.49 -17.62
N LEU A 194 7.89 13.49 -17.29
CA LEU A 194 9.29 13.31 -16.93
C LEU A 194 9.54 12.97 -15.46
N ASP A 195 8.51 13.02 -14.61
CA ASP A 195 8.65 12.58 -13.23
C ASP A 195 8.98 11.09 -13.15
N VAL A 196 9.93 10.73 -12.29
CA VAL A 196 10.41 9.36 -12.14
C VAL A 196 9.86 8.75 -10.86
N ARG A 197 9.27 7.56 -10.96
CA ARG A 197 8.68 6.84 -9.84
C ARG A 197 9.12 5.38 -9.82
N ASP A 198 9.24 4.83 -8.62
CA ASP A 198 9.46 3.40 -8.39
C ASP A 198 8.09 2.71 -8.28
N PHE A 199 7.66 2.09 -9.38
CA PHE A 199 6.37 1.40 -9.44
C PHE A 199 6.48 -0.04 -8.97
N VAL A 200 5.57 -0.45 -8.08
CA VAL A 200 5.56 -1.78 -7.46
C VAL A 200 4.21 -2.45 -7.67
N PHE A 201 4.23 -3.69 -8.13
CA PHE A 201 3.01 -4.48 -8.29
C PHE A 201 2.42 -4.89 -6.92
N VAL A 202 1.12 -4.70 -6.72
CA VAL A 202 0.46 -4.93 -5.42
C VAL A 202 0.56 -6.37 -4.94
N GLU A 203 0.64 -7.34 -5.87
CA GLU A 203 0.85 -8.75 -5.54
C GLU A 203 2.21 -8.96 -4.88
N ASP A 204 3.27 -8.31 -5.40
CA ASP A 204 4.60 -8.35 -4.81
C ASP A 204 4.61 -7.68 -3.43
N VAL A 205 3.94 -6.53 -3.27
CA VAL A 205 3.79 -5.85 -1.98
C VAL A 205 3.16 -6.79 -0.96
N SER A 206 2.07 -7.45 -1.32
CA SER A 206 1.33 -8.36 -0.44
C SER A 206 2.15 -9.59 -0.08
N LYS A 207 2.88 -10.16 -1.05
CA LYS A 207 3.78 -11.29 -0.84
C LYS A 207 4.95 -10.93 0.06
N ILE A 208 5.57 -9.77 -0.14
CA ILE A 208 6.62 -9.23 0.73
C ILE A 208 6.11 -9.10 2.16
N LEU A 209 4.95 -8.45 2.35
CA LEU A 209 4.35 -8.30 3.67
C LEU A 209 4.11 -9.66 4.35
N SER A 210 3.56 -10.65 3.63
CA SER A 210 3.31 -11.97 4.21
C SER A 210 4.60 -12.67 4.67
N LEU A 211 5.67 -12.55 3.89
CA LEU A 211 6.99 -13.10 4.23
C LEU A 211 7.61 -12.37 5.43
N LEU A 212 7.61 -11.04 5.44
CA LEU A 212 8.12 -10.25 6.57
C LEU A 212 7.36 -10.56 7.87
N ILE A 213 6.04 -10.73 7.80
CA ILE A 213 5.19 -11.10 8.94
C ILE A 213 5.54 -12.51 9.44
N SER A 214 5.65 -13.49 8.53
CA SER A 214 5.95 -14.88 8.90
C SER A 214 7.31 -15.04 9.56
N GLN A 215 8.28 -14.20 9.16
CA GLN A 215 9.63 -14.15 9.73
C GLN A 215 9.73 -13.25 10.98
N ASN A 216 8.63 -12.61 11.42
CA ASN A 216 8.59 -11.63 12.52
C ASN A 216 9.63 -10.50 12.35
N GLN A 217 9.80 -9.98 11.14
CA GLN A 217 10.71 -8.88 10.84
C GLN A 217 10.27 -7.58 11.51
N LEU A 218 11.23 -6.75 11.96
CA LEU A 218 10.96 -5.55 12.75
C LEU A 218 11.57 -4.30 12.11
N GLY A 219 11.05 -3.15 12.57
CA GLY A 219 11.55 -1.83 12.21
C GLY A 219 10.93 -1.28 10.93
N VAL A 220 11.56 -0.26 10.35
CA VAL A 220 11.11 0.37 9.10
C VAL A 220 11.75 -0.33 7.91
N VAL A 221 10.96 -0.64 6.87
CA VAL A 221 11.43 -1.30 5.63
C VAL A 221 10.78 -0.65 4.42
N ASN A 222 11.57 -0.29 3.42
CA ASN A 222 11.08 0.18 2.13
C ASN A 222 10.60 -1.00 1.27
N ILE A 223 9.40 -0.87 0.70
CA ILE A 223 8.90 -1.78 -0.33
C ILE A 223 8.88 -1.04 -1.65
N GLY A 224 9.95 -1.18 -2.40
CA GLY A 224 10.17 -0.63 -3.73
C GLY A 224 11.21 -1.48 -4.46
N ARG A 225 11.25 -1.36 -5.78
CA ARG A 225 12.11 -2.18 -6.66
C ARG A 225 13.52 -1.63 -6.84
N GLY A 226 13.73 -0.34 -6.50
CA GLY A 226 14.95 0.38 -6.80
C GLY A 226 15.09 0.75 -8.29
N VAL A 227 14.00 0.66 -9.05
CA VAL A 227 13.97 0.96 -10.48
C VAL A 227 13.03 2.13 -10.74
N GLY A 228 13.60 3.26 -11.15
CA GLY A 228 12.84 4.44 -11.55
C GLY A 228 12.31 4.32 -12.98
N ILE A 229 11.05 4.64 -13.18
CA ILE A 229 10.38 4.66 -14.48
C ILE A 229 9.73 6.02 -14.65
N ASN A 230 9.90 6.64 -15.84
CA ASN A 230 9.19 7.86 -16.19
C ASN A 230 7.68 7.60 -16.25
N VAL A 231 6.90 8.53 -15.71
CA VAL A 231 5.43 8.45 -15.74
C VAL A 231 4.91 8.37 -17.18
N GLY A 232 5.55 9.12 -18.10
CA GLY A 232 5.22 9.08 -19.53
C GLY A 232 5.54 7.75 -20.19
N GLU A 233 6.70 7.17 -19.90
CA GLU A 233 7.08 5.84 -20.42
C GLU A 233 6.16 4.74 -19.93
N LEU A 234 5.76 4.79 -18.66
CA LEU A 234 4.79 3.83 -18.12
C LEU A 234 3.42 3.96 -18.80
N ALA A 235 2.94 5.18 -19.02
CA ALA A 235 1.67 5.41 -19.72
C ALA A 235 1.73 4.86 -21.17
N LEU A 236 2.84 5.08 -21.88
CA LEU A 236 3.06 4.53 -23.23
C LEU A 236 3.11 3.00 -23.22
N SER A 237 3.77 2.39 -22.23
CA SER A 237 3.83 0.92 -22.09
C SER A 237 2.43 0.31 -21.88
N VAL A 238 1.60 0.93 -21.03
CA VAL A 238 0.21 0.50 -20.84
C VAL A 238 -0.59 0.67 -22.15
N ALA A 239 -0.44 1.81 -22.83
CA ALA A 239 -1.16 2.08 -24.08
C ALA A 239 -0.75 1.13 -25.21
N GLU A 240 0.50 0.72 -25.28
CA GLU A 240 0.99 -0.30 -26.22
C GLU A 240 0.35 -1.65 -25.97
N LEU A 241 0.29 -2.08 -24.72
CA LEU A 241 -0.38 -3.34 -24.32
C LEU A 241 -1.89 -3.33 -24.58
N VAL A 242 -2.54 -2.16 -24.48
CA VAL A 242 -3.96 -1.95 -24.82
C VAL A 242 -4.17 -1.83 -26.34
N GLY A 243 -3.10 -1.61 -27.14
CA GLY A 243 -3.16 -1.43 -28.59
C GLY A 243 -3.64 -0.04 -29.04
N ARG A 244 -3.55 0.98 -28.18
CA ARG A 244 -4.08 2.34 -28.44
C ARG A 244 -3.08 3.44 -28.10
N LYS A 245 -1.83 3.28 -28.49
CA LYS A 245 -0.75 4.26 -28.30
C LYS A 245 -1.03 5.60 -28.98
N ASP A 246 -1.81 5.59 -30.05
CA ASP A 246 -2.30 6.76 -30.81
C ASP A 246 -3.09 7.76 -29.95
N LEU A 247 -3.72 7.30 -28.88
CA LEU A 247 -4.56 8.11 -28.00
C LEU A 247 -3.81 8.73 -26.80
N ILE A 248 -2.53 8.44 -26.61
CA ILE A 248 -1.72 9.10 -25.59
C ILE A 248 -1.29 10.49 -26.11
N LYS A 249 -1.54 11.48 -25.26
CA LYS A 249 -1.11 12.86 -25.46
C LYS A 249 -0.25 13.30 -24.28
N PHE A 250 0.63 14.26 -24.51
CA PHE A 250 1.43 14.89 -23.47
C PHE A 250 1.03 16.36 -23.33
N ASP A 251 1.04 16.87 -22.11
CA ASP A 251 0.68 18.28 -21.85
C ASP A 251 1.74 19.30 -22.28
N GLY A 252 2.88 18.84 -22.82
CA GLY A 252 3.97 19.68 -23.32
C GLY A 252 4.81 20.35 -22.22
N VAL A 253 4.63 19.97 -20.97
CA VAL A 253 5.42 20.48 -19.83
C VAL A 253 6.63 19.56 -19.62
N ASP A 254 7.75 19.93 -20.25
CA ASP A 254 9.01 19.15 -20.19
C ASP A 254 9.86 19.52 -18.98
N ILE A 255 9.29 19.49 -17.79
CA ILE A 255 10.02 19.75 -16.53
C ILE A 255 9.88 18.56 -15.61
N GLN A 256 10.99 17.86 -15.33
CA GLN A 256 11.06 16.88 -14.28
C GLN A 256 10.94 17.59 -12.92
N LYS A 257 9.87 17.31 -12.19
CA LYS A 257 9.61 17.89 -10.87
C LYS A 257 10.23 17.09 -9.74
N SER A 258 10.24 15.75 -9.87
CA SER A 258 10.78 14.89 -8.82
C SER A 258 11.17 13.50 -9.34
N SER A 259 12.12 12.90 -8.61
CA SER A 259 12.48 11.49 -8.74
C SER A 259 12.32 10.83 -7.37
N VAL A 260 11.54 9.75 -7.30
CA VAL A 260 11.25 9.05 -6.04
C VAL A 260 11.47 7.56 -6.27
N ILE A 261 12.65 7.10 -5.91
CA ILE A 261 13.13 5.71 -6.12
C ILE A 261 13.58 5.16 -4.77
N SER A 262 13.24 3.93 -4.46
CA SER A 262 13.71 3.23 -3.25
C SER A 262 15.14 2.74 -3.41
N ASN A 263 15.85 2.59 -2.28
CA ASN A 263 16.95 1.65 -2.17
C ASN A 263 16.38 0.33 -1.59
N PRO A 264 16.37 -0.79 -2.34
CA PRO A 264 15.77 -2.04 -1.91
C PRO A 264 16.72 -2.93 -1.08
N GLU A 265 17.94 -2.50 -0.81
CA GLU A 265 19.01 -3.32 -0.23
C GLU A 265 18.59 -3.97 1.09
N LYS A 266 17.99 -3.20 2.00
CA LYS A 266 17.51 -3.72 3.28
C LYS A 266 16.46 -4.81 3.12
N LEU A 267 15.48 -4.58 2.23
CA LEU A 267 14.43 -5.56 1.93
C LEU A 267 15.03 -6.84 1.35
N LEU A 268 15.95 -6.73 0.40
CA LEU A 268 16.59 -7.89 -0.25
C LEU A 268 17.49 -8.67 0.69
N THR A 269 18.09 -8.00 1.67
CA THR A 269 18.82 -8.68 2.77
C THR A 269 17.88 -9.45 3.68
N MET A 270 16.67 -8.91 3.97
CA MET A 270 15.67 -9.60 4.79
C MET A 270 15.01 -10.77 4.07
N LEU A 271 14.81 -10.62 2.75
CA LEU A 271 14.13 -11.59 1.90
C LEU A 271 15.06 -12.09 0.79
N GLU A 272 16.07 -12.85 1.18
CA GLU A 272 17.03 -13.44 0.25
C GLU A 272 16.29 -14.13 -0.92
N ASN A 273 16.75 -13.84 -2.15
CA ASN A 273 16.20 -14.41 -3.38
C ASN A 273 14.75 -14.01 -3.73
N PHE A 274 14.19 -12.93 -3.13
CA PHE A 274 12.89 -12.43 -3.58
C PHE A 274 12.97 -12.02 -5.06
N LYS A 275 12.04 -12.57 -5.86
CA LYS A 275 11.95 -12.25 -7.28
C LYS A 275 10.74 -11.37 -7.54
N TRP A 276 11.00 -10.19 -8.05
CA TRP A 276 9.96 -9.25 -8.47
C TRP A 276 9.25 -9.78 -9.71
N THR A 277 7.94 -9.58 -9.78
CA THR A 277 7.18 -9.80 -11.01
C THR A 277 7.70 -8.83 -12.09
N PRO A 278 8.03 -9.31 -13.31
CA PRO A 278 8.41 -8.43 -14.40
C PRO A 278 7.31 -7.39 -14.66
N LEU A 279 7.72 -6.13 -14.93
CA LEU A 279 6.77 -5.02 -15.08
C LEU A 279 5.70 -5.31 -16.14
N GLU A 280 6.11 -5.80 -17.31
CA GLU A 280 5.20 -6.13 -18.41
C GLU A 280 4.17 -7.18 -18.00
N SER A 281 4.59 -8.24 -17.30
CA SER A 281 3.67 -9.27 -16.77
C SER A 281 2.66 -8.68 -15.79
N ALA A 282 3.11 -7.82 -14.87
CA ALA A 282 2.25 -7.14 -13.91
C ALA A 282 1.22 -6.21 -14.59
N LEU A 283 1.64 -5.49 -15.64
CA LEU A 283 0.74 -4.64 -16.44
C LEU A 283 -0.28 -5.47 -17.19
N ILE A 284 0.13 -6.59 -17.82
CA ILE A 284 -0.78 -7.51 -18.52
C ILE A 284 -1.85 -8.07 -17.55
N GLU A 285 -1.45 -8.50 -16.35
CA GLU A 285 -2.39 -8.98 -15.33
C GLU A 285 -3.36 -7.87 -14.91
N THR A 286 -2.86 -6.65 -14.71
CA THR A 286 -3.68 -5.50 -14.34
C THR A 286 -4.70 -5.16 -15.42
N ILE A 287 -4.29 -5.15 -16.70
CA ILE A 287 -5.16 -4.88 -17.86
C ILE A 287 -6.25 -5.95 -17.97
N LYS A 288 -5.87 -7.23 -17.92
CA LYS A 288 -6.82 -8.35 -18.00
C LYS A 288 -7.91 -8.27 -16.92
N ALA A 289 -7.52 -7.95 -15.70
CA ALA A 289 -8.46 -7.86 -14.59
C ALA A 289 -9.43 -6.66 -14.67
N ARG A 290 -9.11 -5.64 -15.46
CA ARG A 290 -9.97 -4.47 -15.68
C ARG A 290 -10.82 -4.55 -16.93
N SER A 291 -10.45 -5.41 -17.88
CA SER A 291 -11.17 -5.60 -19.15
C SER A 291 -12.38 -6.54 -19.02
N ILE A 292 -12.69 -7.01 -17.82
CA ILE A 292 -13.85 -7.82 -17.46
C ILE A 292 -14.87 -6.91 -16.75
#